data_5cf9a97d21a8de8e89b3bb33b25a7154
#
_entry.id   5cf9a97d21a8de8e89b3bb33b25a7154
#
_cell.length_a   1.000
_cell.length_b   1.000
_cell.length_c   1.000
_cell.angle_alpha   90.00
_cell.angle_beta   90.00
_cell.angle_gamma   90.00
#
_symmetry.space_group_name_H-M   'P 1'
#
loop_
_entity.id
_entity.type
_entity.pdbx_description
1 polymer ?
#
loop_
_entity_poly.entity_id
_entity_poly.type
_entity_poly.pdbx_seq_one_letter_code
_entity_poly.pdbx_strand_id
1 'polypeptide(L)'
;MGSKGREIVKMDVNRVLELLNKAFSDEWLAYYQYWIGAKIVAGPMKDAVIAELLQHAADELRHADMVTTRIIQLGGVPPITPQKWFELTNCGYDAPDDPSVKAILGQNINGEQCAISVYNSLI
;
A
#
# COMPACT_ATOMS: atom_id res chain seq x y z
N MET A 1 -11.59 -2.06 19.22
CA MET A 1 -12.27 -3.29 19.66
C MET A 1 -12.24 -3.37 21.18
N GLY A 2 -13.35 -3.73 21.82
CA GLY A 2 -13.42 -3.88 23.26
C GLY A 2 -12.67 -5.12 23.75
N SER A 3 -12.40 -5.19 25.05
CA SER A 3 -11.64 -6.30 25.65
C SER A 3 -12.24 -7.67 25.38
N LYS A 4 -13.59 -7.77 25.41
CA LYS A 4 -14.29 -9.03 25.18
C LYS A 4 -14.15 -9.49 23.73
N GLY A 5 -14.24 -8.58 22.77
CA GLY A 5 -14.01 -8.89 21.37
C GLY A 5 -12.58 -9.36 21.12
N ARG A 6 -11.63 -8.76 21.81
CA ARG A 6 -10.23 -9.16 21.74
C ARG A 6 -9.98 -10.56 22.28
N GLU A 7 -10.68 -10.93 23.35
CA GLU A 7 -10.59 -12.29 23.90
C GLU A 7 -11.09 -13.34 22.91
N ILE A 8 -12.17 -13.04 22.17
CA ILE A 8 -12.75 -13.97 21.20
C ILE A 8 -11.75 -14.25 20.06
N VAL A 9 -10.99 -13.23 19.61
CA VAL A 9 -10.08 -13.35 18.48
C VAL A 9 -8.62 -13.43 18.88
N LYS A 10 -8.31 -13.54 20.19
CA LYS A 10 -6.92 -13.40 20.67
C LYS A 10 -5.96 -14.41 20.06
N MET A 11 -6.42 -15.61 19.69
CA MET A 11 -5.57 -16.61 19.04
C MET A 11 -5.09 -16.15 17.67
N ASP A 12 -5.91 -15.33 16.99
CA ASP A 12 -5.64 -14.88 15.63
C ASP A 12 -5.13 -13.44 15.58
N VAL A 13 -5.12 -12.70 16.70
CA VAL A 13 -4.79 -11.29 16.70
C VAL A 13 -3.36 -11.02 16.19
N ASN A 14 -2.41 -11.87 16.58
CA ASN A 14 -1.04 -11.73 16.11
C ASN A 14 -0.93 -11.95 14.61
N ARG A 15 -1.69 -12.90 14.08
CA ARG A 15 -1.72 -13.15 12.64
C ARG A 15 -2.37 -11.99 11.89
N VAL A 16 -3.46 -11.45 12.42
CA VAL A 16 -4.12 -10.27 11.84
C VAL A 16 -3.17 -9.08 11.84
N LEU A 17 -2.46 -8.84 12.94
CA LEU A 17 -1.48 -7.76 13.02
C LEU A 17 -0.34 -7.94 12.02
N GLU A 18 0.14 -9.17 11.82
CA GLU A 18 1.15 -9.46 10.82
C GLU A 18 0.67 -9.07 9.42
N LEU A 19 -0.56 -9.48 9.08
CA LEU A 19 -1.16 -9.18 7.77
C LEU A 19 -1.39 -7.68 7.59
N LEU A 20 -1.84 -6.98 8.63
CA LEU A 20 -2.03 -5.54 8.58
C LEU A 20 -0.72 -4.78 8.44
N ASN A 21 0.35 -5.23 9.10
CA ASN A 21 1.68 -4.61 8.96
C ASN A 21 2.23 -4.80 7.54
N LYS A 22 1.95 -5.92 6.90
CA LYS A 22 2.30 -6.14 5.50
C LYS A 22 1.51 -5.21 4.57
N ALA A 23 0.19 -5.09 4.81
CA ALA A 23 -0.65 -4.18 4.04
C ALA A 23 -0.22 -2.72 4.22
N PHE A 24 0.10 -2.31 5.45
CA PHE A 24 0.65 -0.99 5.74
C PHE A 24 1.88 -0.69 4.89
N SER A 25 2.78 -1.66 4.81
CA SER A 25 4.02 -1.52 4.04
C SER A 25 3.74 -1.39 2.55
N ASP A 26 2.79 -2.19 2.02
CA ASP A 26 2.37 -2.11 0.63
C ASP A 26 1.79 -0.73 0.29
N GLU A 27 0.97 -0.16 1.18
CA GLU A 27 0.33 1.14 0.94
C GLU A 27 1.36 2.26 0.85
N TRP A 28 2.37 2.28 1.75
CA TRP A 28 3.41 3.31 1.72
C TRP A 28 4.33 3.19 0.51
N LEU A 29 4.70 1.98 0.12
CA LEU A 29 5.51 1.77 -1.08
C LEU A 29 4.75 2.16 -2.34
N ALA A 30 3.46 1.83 -2.41
CA ALA A 30 2.61 2.21 -3.53
C ALA A 30 2.41 3.73 -3.58
N TYR A 31 2.20 4.37 -2.43
CA TYR A 31 2.08 5.82 -2.36
C TYR A 31 3.28 6.51 -3.00
N TYR A 32 4.48 6.12 -2.58
CA TYR A 32 5.69 6.76 -3.09
C TYR A 32 5.88 6.47 -4.59
N GLN A 33 5.63 5.25 -5.00
CA GLN A 33 5.76 4.87 -6.41
C GLN A 33 4.85 5.71 -7.32
N TYR A 34 3.60 5.88 -6.93
CA TYR A 34 2.65 6.70 -7.68
C TYR A 34 3.05 8.18 -7.65
N TRP A 35 3.43 8.67 -6.47
CA TRP A 35 3.80 10.07 -6.31
C TRP A 35 5.03 10.43 -7.14
N ILE A 36 6.09 9.64 -7.03
CA ILE A 36 7.32 9.92 -7.79
C ILE A 36 7.10 9.69 -9.29
N GLY A 37 6.33 8.68 -9.66
CA GLY A 37 5.95 8.44 -11.05
C GLY A 37 5.25 9.64 -11.66
N ALA A 38 4.35 10.27 -10.91
CA ALA A 38 3.67 11.48 -11.35
C ALA A 38 4.62 12.65 -11.61
N LYS A 39 5.75 12.71 -10.90
CA LYS A 39 6.74 13.77 -11.06
C LYS A 39 7.64 13.58 -12.29
N ILE A 40 7.90 12.34 -12.66
CA ILE A 40 8.91 12.03 -13.70
C ILE A 40 8.32 11.55 -15.02
N VAL A 41 7.01 11.22 -15.06
CA VAL A 41 6.38 10.71 -16.28
C VAL A 41 6.56 11.68 -17.44
N ALA A 42 6.88 11.14 -18.63
CA ALA A 42 7.13 11.93 -19.82
C ALA A 42 6.45 11.28 -21.03
N GLY A 43 6.07 12.13 -21.99
CA GLY A 43 5.51 11.67 -23.25
C GLY A 43 4.10 12.19 -23.48
N PRO A 44 3.50 11.79 -24.62
CA PRO A 44 2.12 12.17 -24.95
C PRO A 44 1.15 11.76 -23.85
N MET A 45 0.18 12.64 -23.56
CA MET A 45 -0.87 12.44 -22.56
C MET A 45 -0.36 12.37 -21.11
N LYS A 46 0.86 12.86 -20.85
CA LYS A 46 1.42 12.82 -19.49
C LYS A 46 0.54 13.52 -18.46
N ASP A 47 -0.15 14.60 -18.84
CA ASP A 47 -0.95 15.36 -17.87
C ASP A 47 -2.14 14.55 -17.36
N ALA A 48 -2.77 13.76 -18.23
CA ALA A 48 -3.84 12.84 -17.80
C ALA A 48 -3.30 11.75 -16.89
N VAL A 49 -2.13 11.22 -17.20
CA VAL A 49 -1.47 10.19 -16.38
C VAL A 49 -1.05 10.75 -15.03
N ILE A 50 -0.52 11.97 -14.98
CA ILE A 50 -0.17 12.63 -13.72
C ILE A 50 -1.39 12.74 -12.81
N ALA A 51 -2.52 13.19 -13.34
CA ALA A 51 -3.75 13.31 -12.55
C ALA A 51 -4.18 11.96 -11.97
N GLU A 52 -4.13 10.90 -12.77
CA GLU A 52 -4.46 9.54 -12.37
C GLU A 52 -3.53 9.05 -11.26
N LEU A 53 -2.21 9.21 -11.44
CA LEU A 53 -1.22 8.76 -10.46
C LEU A 53 -1.35 9.51 -9.14
N LEU A 54 -1.61 10.81 -9.18
CA LEU A 54 -1.81 11.59 -7.95
C LEU A 54 -3.09 11.19 -7.23
N GLN A 55 -4.13 10.83 -7.95
CA GLN A 55 -5.36 10.30 -7.36
C GLN A 55 -5.08 8.98 -6.66
N HIS A 56 -4.34 8.08 -7.31
CA HIS A 56 -3.96 6.80 -6.72
C HIS A 56 -3.09 7.00 -5.48
N ALA A 57 -2.14 7.93 -5.54
CA ALA A 57 -1.31 8.25 -4.37
C ALA A 57 -2.16 8.73 -3.18
N ALA A 58 -3.13 9.60 -3.43
CA ALA A 58 -4.04 10.07 -2.38
C ALA A 58 -4.85 8.92 -1.80
N ASP A 59 -5.31 7.99 -2.63
CA ASP A 59 -6.03 6.80 -2.17
C ASP A 59 -5.16 5.92 -1.29
N GLU A 60 -3.89 5.71 -1.67
CA GLU A 60 -2.97 4.89 -0.89
C GLU A 60 -2.68 5.50 0.47
N LEU A 61 -2.53 6.82 0.55
CA LEU A 61 -2.34 7.51 1.81
C LEU A 61 -3.55 7.32 2.73
N ARG A 62 -4.75 7.43 2.19
CA ARG A 62 -5.98 7.19 2.95
C ARG A 62 -6.04 5.75 3.44
N HIS A 63 -5.67 4.78 2.59
CA HIS A 63 -5.63 3.36 2.98
C HIS A 63 -4.62 3.13 4.11
N ALA A 64 -3.45 3.77 4.02
CA ALA A 64 -2.43 3.67 5.07
C ALA A 64 -2.98 4.17 6.41
N ASP A 65 -3.72 5.27 6.41
CA ASP A 65 -4.36 5.79 7.61
C ASP A 65 -5.37 4.79 8.20
N MET A 66 -6.20 4.18 7.36
CA MET A 66 -7.20 3.20 7.79
C MET A 66 -6.53 1.96 8.40
N VAL A 67 -5.50 1.45 7.74
CA VAL A 67 -4.77 0.27 8.23
C VAL A 67 -4.08 0.59 9.55
N THR A 68 -3.45 1.75 9.66
CA THR A 68 -2.79 2.20 10.89
C THR A 68 -3.76 2.28 12.06
N THR A 69 -4.93 2.87 11.84
CA THR A 69 -5.97 2.95 12.86
C THR A 69 -6.35 1.56 13.35
N ARG A 70 -6.52 0.62 12.44
CA ARG A 70 -6.88 -0.75 12.81
C ARG A 70 -5.78 -1.47 13.59
N ILE A 71 -4.52 -1.28 13.18
CA ILE A 71 -3.37 -1.85 13.91
C ILE A 71 -3.38 -1.38 15.36
N ILE A 72 -3.55 -0.07 15.57
CA ILE A 72 -3.55 0.52 16.91
C ILE A 72 -4.75 0.05 17.73
N GLN A 73 -5.93 -0.04 17.12
CA GLN A 73 -7.12 -0.56 17.80
C GLN A 73 -6.94 -1.99 18.29
N LEU A 74 -6.18 -2.80 17.56
CA LEU A 74 -5.88 -4.17 17.95
C LEU A 74 -4.72 -4.30 18.93
N GLY A 75 -4.15 -3.18 19.36
CA GLY A 75 -3.07 -3.16 20.34
C GLY A 75 -1.67 -3.37 19.74
N GLY A 76 -1.54 -3.29 18.41
CA GLY A 76 -0.26 -3.39 17.73
C GLY A 76 0.40 -2.05 17.51
N VAL A 77 1.62 -2.08 16.98
CA VAL A 77 2.38 -0.90 16.58
C VAL A 77 2.75 -1.07 15.11
N PRO A 78 2.40 -0.11 14.25
CA PRO A 78 2.81 -0.18 12.84
C PRO A 78 4.33 -0.03 12.72
N PRO A 79 4.93 -0.45 11.59
CA PRO A 79 6.36 -0.25 11.37
C PRO A 79 6.72 1.22 11.51
N ILE A 80 7.70 1.53 12.38
CA ILE A 80 8.13 2.92 12.63
C ILE A 80 9.36 3.32 11.84
N THR A 81 9.97 2.37 11.12
CA THR A 81 11.15 2.57 10.30
C THR A 81 10.83 2.19 8.86
N PRO A 82 11.00 3.10 7.89
CA PRO A 82 10.66 2.80 6.48
C PRO A 82 11.38 1.59 5.90
N GLN A 83 12.58 1.25 6.37
CA GLN A 83 13.28 0.06 5.90
C GLN A 83 12.47 -1.22 6.12
N LYS A 84 11.61 -1.27 7.13
CA LYS A 84 10.74 -2.42 7.38
C LYS A 84 9.71 -2.64 6.28
N TRP A 85 9.34 -1.60 5.54
CA TRP A 85 8.37 -1.75 4.45
C TRP A 85 8.87 -2.75 3.40
N PHE A 86 10.18 -2.73 3.11
CA PHE A 86 10.77 -3.62 2.10
C PHE A 86 10.83 -5.07 2.57
N GLU A 87 10.92 -5.29 3.88
CA GLU A 87 10.93 -6.64 4.46
C GLU A 87 9.51 -7.22 4.53
N LEU A 88 8.51 -6.38 4.81
CA LEU A 88 7.15 -6.83 5.11
C LEU A 88 6.22 -6.83 3.91
N THR A 89 6.55 -6.09 2.86
CA THR A 89 5.67 -5.90 1.71
C THR A 89 5.27 -7.22 1.03
N ASN A 90 4.03 -7.30 0.58
CA ASN A 90 3.57 -8.39 -0.29
C ASN A 90 3.91 -8.13 -1.77
N CYS A 91 3.78 -6.89 -2.20
CA CYS A 91 3.88 -6.51 -3.62
C CYS A 91 5.24 -5.94 -4.02
N GLY A 92 6.08 -5.59 -3.04
CA GLY A 92 7.37 -5.00 -3.31
C GLY A 92 7.28 -3.56 -3.78
N TYR A 93 8.41 -3.02 -4.18
CA TYR A 93 8.52 -1.70 -4.76
C TYR A 93 9.11 -1.82 -6.17
N ASP A 94 8.41 -1.30 -7.15
CA ASP A 94 8.84 -1.31 -8.55
C ASP A 94 9.15 0.13 -8.96
N ALA A 95 10.44 0.48 -8.94
CA ALA A 95 10.87 1.84 -9.26
C ALA A 95 10.49 2.19 -10.70
N PRO A 96 9.92 3.40 -10.93
CA PRO A 96 9.56 3.83 -12.28
C PRO A 96 10.79 4.30 -13.06
N ASP A 97 11.70 3.40 -13.34
CA ASP A 97 12.97 3.69 -14.02
C ASP A 97 12.77 4.15 -15.46
N ASP A 98 11.75 3.64 -16.13
CA ASP A 98 11.35 4.08 -17.45
C ASP A 98 10.22 5.11 -17.31
N PRO A 99 10.47 6.40 -17.58
CA PRO A 99 9.48 7.44 -17.36
C PRO A 99 8.41 7.54 -18.44
N SER A 100 8.43 6.66 -19.45
CA SER A 100 7.43 6.71 -20.51
C SER A 100 6.04 6.43 -19.96
N VAL A 101 5.03 7.07 -20.53
CA VAL A 101 3.63 6.86 -20.16
C VAL A 101 3.27 5.38 -20.21
N LYS A 102 3.69 4.68 -21.26
CA LYS A 102 3.39 3.25 -21.42
C LYS A 102 3.96 2.41 -20.26
N ALA A 103 5.23 2.63 -19.92
CA ALA A 103 5.89 1.87 -18.86
C ALA A 103 5.25 2.16 -17.49
N ILE A 104 4.98 3.42 -17.21
CA ILE A 104 4.39 3.83 -15.94
C ILE A 104 2.96 3.28 -15.79
N LEU A 105 2.16 3.32 -16.86
CA LEU A 105 0.82 2.72 -16.83
C LEU A 105 0.87 1.22 -16.64
N GLY A 106 1.86 0.55 -17.26
CA GLY A 106 2.06 -0.89 -17.07
C GLY A 106 2.36 -1.23 -15.62
N GLN A 107 3.24 -0.47 -14.97
CA GLN A 107 3.53 -0.64 -13.55
C GLN A 107 2.32 -0.38 -12.68
N ASN A 108 1.51 0.62 -13.02
CA ASN A 108 0.29 0.94 -12.30
C ASN A 108 -0.69 -0.24 -12.35
N ILE A 109 -0.89 -0.83 -13.53
CA ILE A 109 -1.76 -2.00 -13.69
C ILE A 109 -1.25 -3.18 -12.85
N ASN A 110 0.04 -3.47 -12.90
CA ASN A 110 0.63 -4.55 -12.13
C ASN A 110 0.47 -4.35 -10.63
N GLY A 111 0.65 -3.12 -10.16
CA GLY A 111 0.46 -2.77 -8.75
C GLY A 111 -0.97 -2.96 -8.29
N GLU A 112 -1.93 -2.51 -9.10
CA GLU A 112 -3.36 -2.67 -8.80
C GLU A 112 -3.75 -4.15 -8.73
N GLN A 113 -3.25 -4.97 -9.67
CA GLN A 113 -3.52 -6.40 -9.67
C GLN A 113 -2.94 -7.09 -8.44
N CYS A 114 -1.75 -6.71 -8.02
CA CYS A 114 -1.15 -7.25 -6.79
C CYS A 114 -1.97 -6.87 -5.57
N ALA A 115 -2.39 -5.62 -5.46
CA ALA A 115 -3.22 -5.15 -4.34
C ALA A 115 -4.54 -5.92 -4.26
N ILE A 116 -5.21 -6.12 -5.39
CA ILE A 116 -6.45 -6.88 -5.44
C ILE A 116 -6.22 -8.32 -4.96
N SER A 117 -5.14 -8.95 -5.42
CA SER A 117 -4.79 -10.31 -5.02
C SER A 117 -4.54 -10.42 -3.51
N VAL A 118 -3.81 -9.46 -2.95
CA VAL A 118 -3.51 -9.43 -1.51
C VAL A 118 -4.80 -9.29 -0.70
N TYR A 119 -5.65 -8.31 -1.04
CA TYR A 119 -6.87 -8.08 -0.27
C TYR A 119 -7.87 -9.23 -0.43
N ASN A 120 -7.94 -9.86 -1.59
CA ASN A 120 -8.76 -11.05 -1.77
C ASN A 120 -8.30 -12.20 -0.87
N SER A 121 -7.00 -12.34 -0.65
CA SER A 121 -6.46 -13.39 0.22
C SER A 121 -6.73 -13.12 1.70
N LEU A 122 -7.04 -11.88 2.08
CA LEU A 122 -7.36 -11.50 3.46
C LEU A 122 -8.82 -11.76 3.83
N ILE A 123 -9.67 -11.95 2.86
CA ILE A 123 -11.08 -12.24 3.05
C ILE A 123 -11.26 -13.76 3.15
#